data_8244ca213c7a7b85e91df6998b24ae74
#
_entry.id   8244ca213c7a7b85e91df6998b24ae74
#
_cell.length_a   1.000
_cell.length_b   1.000
_cell.length_c   1.000
_cell.angle_alpha   90.00
_cell.angle_beta   90.00
_cell.angle_gamma   90.00
#
_symmetry.space_group_name_H-M   'P 1'
#
loop_
_entity.id
_entity.type
_entity.pdbx_description
1 polymer ?
#
loop_
_entity_poly.entity_id
_entity_poly.type
_entity_poly.pdbx_seq_one_letter_code
_entity_poly.pdbx_strand_id
1 'polypeptide(L)'
;MAAAFPSSSQRADVVLVGGGLANGLIALRLKSLRPRLRVVLLEQGPTIGGEHTWCHFATDVEPAIAGSLRPLIVHRWSGYEVRFPGHERYLPTDYLAITSQRLHQVVTAALGDDAWLSATVSDVNPHQVTLADGRVIVAGAVIDGRGPRKSRSLALGYQKFVGQGVRLTVPHGLTRPIIM
;
A
#
# COMPACT_ATOMS: atom_id res chain seq x y z
N MET A 1 6.68 -16.82 20.23
CA MET A 1 7.10 -15.94 21.36
C MET A 1 6.75 -14.52 20.96
N ALA A 2 5.80 -13.88 21.63
CA ALA A 2 5.49 -12.48 21.43
C ALA A 2 6.64 -11.64 22.00
N ALA A 3 7.23 -10.78 21.17
CA ALA A 3 8.24 -9.83 21.63
C ALA A 3 7.60 -8.89 22.66
N ALA A 4 8.13 -8.86 23.89
CA ALA A 4 7.70 -7.96 24.92
C ALA A 4 8.09 -6.53 24.51
N PHE A 5 7.12 -5.69 24.26
CA PHE A 5 7.32 -4.27 23.95
C PHE A 5 7.47 -3.48 25.27
N PRO A 6 8.38 -2.52 25.35
CA PRO A 6 8.55 -1.73 26.56
C PRO A 6 7.32 -0.87 26.85
N SER A 7 6.93 -0.77 28.11
CA SER A 7 5.75 -0.05 28.64
C SER A 7 5.92 1.49 28.72
N SER A 8 6.86 2.09 27.97
CA SER A 8 7.07 3.54 27.92
C SER A 8 6.42 4.13 26.68
N SER A 9 5.84 5.32 26.80
CA SER A 9 5.33 6.09 25.66
C SER A 9 6.42 6.22 24.60
N GLN A 10 6.15 5.67 23.40
CA GLN A 10 7.10 5.79 22.29
C GLN A 10 6.88 7.10 21.57
N ARG A 11 7.94 7.66 20.99
CA ARG A 11 7.88 8.88 20.19
C ARG A 11 8.25 8.55 18.75
N ALA A 12 7.53 9.16 17.81
CA ALA A 12 7.83 9.13 16.38
C ALA A 12 7.71 10.55 15.80
N ASP A 13 8.35 10.80 14.67
CA ASP A 13 8.11 12.04 13.93
C ASP A 13 6.79 11.94 13.17
N VAL A 14 6.54 10.80 12.54
CA VAL A 14 5.31 10.51 11.80
C VAL A 14 4.80 9.12 12.14
N VAL A 15 3.50 9.01 12.42
CA VAL A 15 2.82 7.71 12.54
C VAL A 15 1.84 7.55 11.38
N LEU A 16 1.96 6.43 10.69
CA LEU A 16 1.09 6.03 9.60
C LEU A 16 0.19 4.89 10.11
N VAL A 17 -1.10 5.11 10.21
CA VAL A 17 -2.06 4.13 10.70
C VAL A 17 -2.76 3.45 9.52
N GLY A 18 -2.57 2.14 9.38
CA GLY A 18 -3.01 1.32 8.26
C GLY A 18 -1.91 1.14 7.21
N GLY A 19 -1.58 -0.11 6.91
CA GLY A 19 -0.53 -0.52 5.97
C GLY A 19 -1.00 -0.62 4.51
N GLY A 20 -1.94 0.22 4.08
CA GLY A 20 -2.38 0.27 2.70
C GLY A 20 -1.34 0.89 1.75
N LEU A 21 -1.63 0.84 0.42
CA LEU A 21 -0.74 1.38 -0.62
C LEU A 21 -0.34 2.83 -0.33
N ALA A 22 -1.30 3.69 0.01
CA ALA A 22 -1.05 5.13 0.24
C ALA A 22 0.00 5.35 1.35
N ASN A 23 -0.21 4.76 2.53
CA ASN A 23 0.74 4.86 3.63
C ASN A 23 2.08 4.19 3.32
N GLY A 24 2.08 3.08 2.58
CA GLY A 24 3.31 2.45 2.11
C GLY A 24 4.14 3.38 1.22
N LEU A 25 3.50 4.06 0.27
CA LEU A 25 4.15 5.04 -0.61
C LEU A 25 4.67 6.26 0.17
N ILE A 26 3.87 6.77 1.13
CA ILE A 26 4.27 7.87 2.00
C ILE A 26 5.50 7.47 2.82
N ALA A 27 5.50 6.28 3.43
CA ALA A 27 6.63 5.76 4.20
C ALA A 27 7.91 5.74 3.38
N LEU A 28 7.86 5.13 2.20
CA LEU A 28 9.01 5.04 1.30
C LEU A 28 9.51 6.42 0.88
N ARG A 29 8.59 7.34 0.58
CA ARG A 29 8.96 8.70 0.18
C ARG A 29 9.57 9.50 1.33
N LEU A 30 9.02 9.40 2.53
CA LEU A 30 9.58 10.05 3.71
C LEU A 30 10.98 9.51 4.04
N LYS A 31 11.16 8.20 4.03
CA LYS A 31 12.49 7.57 4.27
C LYS A 31 13.50 8.00 3.22
N SER A 32 13.12 8.13 1.96
CA SER A 32 13.99 8.58 0.88
C SER A 32 14.40 10.05 1.05
N LEU A 33 13.46 10.94 1.35
CA LEU A 33 13.71 12.38 1.43
C LEU A 33 14.27 12.83 2.78
N ARG A 34 13.95 12.11 3.84
CA ARG A 34 14.28 12.45 5.23
C ARG A 34 14.68 11.19 6.00
N PRO A 35 15.84 10.57 5.71
CA PRO A 35 16.24 9.28 6.31
C PRO A 35 16.30 9.28 7.84
N ARG A 36 16.49 10.47 8.45
CA ARG A 36 16.55 10.64 9.91
C ARG A 36 15.19 10.69 10.59
N LEU A 37 14.10 10.88 9.84
CA LEU A 37 12.76 10.84 10.43
C LEU A 37 12.45 9.43 10.91
N ARG A 38 11.97 9.35 12.14
CA ARG A 38 11.37 8.13 12.66
C ARG A 38 9.92 8.04 12.18
N VAL A 39 9.70 7.21 11.19
CA VAL A 39 8.38 6.94 10.58
C VAL A 39 7.92 5.59 11.05
N VAL A 40 6.89 5.54 11.90
CA VAL A 40 6.29 4.28 12.38
C VAL A 40 5.04 4.00 11.56
N LEU A 41 4.92 2.78 11.03
CA LEU A 41 3.74 2.30 10.33
C LEU A 41 3.06 1.22 11.17
N LEU A 42 1.77 1.38 11.41
CA LEU A 42 0.94 0.45 12.20
C LEU A 42 -0.03 -0.27 11.26
N GLU A 43 0.03 -1.60 11.26
CA GLU A 43 -0.88 -2.46 10.50
C GLU A 43 -1.51 -3.51 11.41
N GLN A 44 -2.84 -3.64 11.36
CA GLN A 44 -3.57 -4.61 12.19
C GLN A 44 -3.36 -6.06 11.74
N GLY A 45 -3.12 -6.26 10.43
CA GLY A 45 -2.83 -7.56 9.85
C GLY A 45 -1.36 -7.97 9.99
N PRO A 46 -1.05 -9.22 9.65
CA PRO A 46 0.33 -9.72 9.67
C PRO A 46 1.17 -9.21 8.49
N THR A 47 0.54 -8.59 7.49
CA THR A 47 1.20 -8.11 6.27
C THR A 47 0.68 -6.74 5.84
N ILE A 48 1.56 -5.93 5.26
CA ILE A 48 1.20 -4.65 4.63
C ILE A 48 0.56 -4.93 3.26
N GLY A 49 -0.44 -4.13 2.90
CA GLY A 49 -1.07 -4.15 1.57
C GLY A 49 -2.28 -5.08 1.43
N GLY A 50 -2.58 -5.92 2.42
CA GLY A 50 -3.69 -6.88 2.32
C GLY A 50 -3.52 -7.84 1.14
N GLU A 51 -4.61 -8.11 0.40
CA GLU A 51 -4.63 -8.98 -0.78
C GLU A 51 -5.03 -8.17 -2.02
N HIS A 52 -4.13 -7.30 -2.48
CA HIS A 52 -4.37 -6.44 -3.64
C HIS A 52 -3.31 -6.60 -4.71
N THR A 53 -3.73 -6.38 -5.95
CA THR A 53 -2.86 -6.04 -7.07
C THR A 53 -3.29 -4.68 -7.57
N TRP A 54 -2.38 -3.71 -7.53
CA TRP A 54 -2.62 -2.37 -8.07
C TRP A 54 -1.95 -2.26 -9.42
N CYS A 55 -2.71 -1.81 -10.37
CA CYS A 55 -2.21 -1.53 -11.71
C CYS A 55 -2.39 -0.06 -12.04
N HIS A 56 -1.47 0.48 -12.84
CA HIS A 56 -1.52 1.86 -13.29
C HIS A 56 -0.85 1.99 -14.67
N PHE A 57 -1.18 3.04 -15.38
CA PHE A 57 -0.47 3.42 -16.60
C PHE A 57 0.76 4.26 -16.25
N ALA A 58 1.80 4.17 -17.07
CA ALA A 58 2.99 5.00 -16.87
C ALA A 58 2.65 6.51 -16.87
N THR A 59 1.61 6.88 -17.58
CA THR A 59 1.10 8.26 -17.67
C THR A 59 0.38 8.76 -16.42
N ASP A 60 -0.01 7.85 -15.50
CA ASP A 60 -0.68 8.22 -14.24
C ASP A 60 0.30 8.78 -13.19
N VAL A 61 1.59 8.62 -13.46
CA VAL A 61 2.66 8.99 -12.52
C VAL A 61 3.56 10.04 -13.14
N GLU A 62 3.77 11.14 -12.43
CA GLU A 62 4.70 12.17 -12.88
C GLU A 62 6.13 11.63 -13.02
N PRO A 63 6.86 11.98 -14.11
CA PRO A 63 8.21 11.50 -14.36
C PRO A 63 9.17 11.71 -13.18
N ALA A 64 9.01 12.82 -12.45
CA ALA A 64 9.86 13.16 -11.31
C ALA A 64 9.77 12.16 -10.15
N ILE A 65 8.64 11.42 -10.02
CA ILE A 65 8.43 10.43 -8.94
C ILE A 65 8.42 9.00 -9.45
N ALA A 66 8.33 8.76 -10.75
CA ALA A 66 8.26 7.42 -11.35
C ALA A 66 9.43 6.53 -10.90
N GLY A 67 10.63 7.10 -10.77
CA GLY A 67 11.82 6.39 -10.28
C GLY A 67 11.65 5.81 -8.87
N SER A 68 10.89 6.49 -8.01
CA SER A 68 10.66 6.05 -6.63
C SER A 68 9.73 4.83 -6.52
N LEU A 69 8.88 4.59 -7.53
CA LEU A 69 7.98 3.44 -7.60
C LEU A 69 8.66 2.19 -8.16
N ARG A 70 9.80 2.35 -8.83
CA ARG A 70 10.50 1.25 -9.50
C ARG A 70 10.73 0.00 -8.64
N PRO A 71 11.10 0.10 -7.35
CA PRO A 71 11.26 -1.07 -6.49
C PRO A 71 9.97 -1.87 -6.26
N LEU A 72 8.81 -1.26 -6.45
CA LEU A 72 7.50 -1.86 -6.21
C LEU A 72 6.95 -2.61 -7.43
N ILE A 73 7.42 -2.28 -8.64
CA ILE A 73 6.89 -2.83 -9.88
C ILE A 73 7.30 -4.30 -10.02
N VAL A 74 6.32 -5.18 -10.16
CA VAL A 74 6.53 -6.62 -10.40
C VAL A 74 6.38 -7.00 -11.87
N HIS A 75 5.52 -6.27 -12.60
CA HIS A 75 5.32 -6.47 -14.02
C HIS A 75 5.20 -5.13 -14.74
N ARG A 76 5.73 -5.10 -15.96
CA ARG A 76 5.61 -3.99 -16.90
C ARG A 76 5.34 -4.53 -18.29
N TRP A 77 4.30 -4.05 -18.90
CA TRP A 77 3.95 -4.34 -20.29
C TRP A 77 4.07 -3.05 -21.12
N SER A 78 4.65 -3.14 -22.31
CA SER A 78 4.85 -2.00 -23.21
C SER A 78 3.57 -1.53 -23.90
N GLY A 79 2.42 -2.04 -23.52
CA GLY A 79 1.10 -1.68 -24.03
C GLY A 79 0.06 -2.68 -23.54
N TYR A 80 -1.18 -2.38 -23.86
CA TYR A 80 -2.33 -3.21 -23.49
C TYR A 80 -3.36 -3.22 -24.61
N GLU A 81 -4.23 -4.20 -24.59
CA GLU A 81 -5.36 -4.32 -25.51
C GLU A 81 -6.66 -4.02 -24.77
N VAL A 82 -7.56 -3.33 -25.44
CA VAL A 82 -8.94 -3.14 -25.00
C VAL A 82 -9.83 -3.93 -25.94
N ARG A 83 -10.68 -4.80 -25.38
CA ARG A 83 -11.57 -5.65 -26.16
C ARG A 83 -13.00 -5.53 -25.67
N PHE A 84 -13.87 -5.11 -26.57
CA PHE A 84 -15.32 -5.12 -26.42
C PHE A 84 -15.97 -5.90 -27.56
N PRO A 85 -17.22 -6.34 -27.46
CA PRO A 85 -17.92 -6.94 -28.60
C PRO A 85 -17.86 -6.04 -29.84
N GLY A 86 -17.22 -6.53 -30.91
CA GLY A 86 -17.09 -5.77 -32.17
C GLY A 86 -16.06 -4.65 -32.17
N HIS A 87 -15.26 -4.49 -31.12
CA HIS A 87 -14.22 -3.46 -31.07
C HIS A 87 -12.97 -3.95 -30.36
N GLU A 88 -11.84 -3.87 -31.02
CA GLU A 88 -10.52 -4.13 -30.41
C GLU A 88 -9.57 -2.96 -30.68
N ARG A 89 -8.78 -2.60 -29.70
CA ARG A 89 -7.78 -1.54 -29.84
C ARG A 89 -6.53 -1.87 -29.04
N TYR A 90 -5.38 -1.67 -29.64
CA TYR A 90 -4.09 -1.65 -28.95
C TYR A 90 -3.73 -0.21 -28.57
N LEU A 91 -3.23 -0.04 -27.34
CA LEU A 91 -2.72 1.22 -26.81
C LEU A 91 -1.26 1.04 -26.37
N PRO A 92 -0.31 1.81 -26.96
CA PRO A 92 1.12 1.68 -26.69
C PRO A 92 1.53 2.48 -25.44
N THR A 93 0.74 2.39 -24.38
CA THR A 93 1.06 3.01 -23.09
C THR A 93 1.47 1.91 -22.13
N ASP A 94 2.61 2.06 -21.47
CA ASP A 94 3.08 1.10 -20.51
C ASP A 94 2.06 0.92 -19.37
N TYR A 95 1.79 -0.35 -19.06
CA TYR A 95 0.92 -0.76 -17.99
C TYR A 95 1.75 -1.51 -16.94
N LEU A 96 1.63 -1.13 -15.69
CA LEU A 96 2.49 -1.59 -14.62
C LEU A 96 1.67 -2.18 -13.48
N ALA A 97 2.23 -3.17 -12.78
CA ALA A 97 1.57 -3.82 -11.67
C ALA A 97 2.45 -3.83 -10.41
N ILE A 98 1.79 -3.62 -9.27
CA ILE A 98 2.32 -3.71 -7.90
C ILE A 98 1.47 -4.74 -7.16
N THR A 99 2.09 -5.72 -6.50
CA THR A 99 1.39 -6.67 -5.63
C THR A 99 1.54 -6.30 -4.16
N SER A 100 0.56 -6.70 -3.33
CA SER A 100 0.64 -6.54 -1.87
C SER A 100 1.90 -7.16 -1.31
N GLN A 101 2.27 -8.34 -1.79
CA GLN A 101 3.48 -9.03 -1.36
C GLN A 101 4.74 -8.19 -1.63
N ARG A 102 4.82 -7.56 -2.81
CA ARG A 102 5.96 -6.70 -3.15
C ARG A 102 5.97 -5.43 -2.33
N LEU A 103 4.81 -4.82 -2.12
CA LEU A 103 4.67 -3.65 -1.24
C LEU A 103 5.15 -3.99 0.18
N HIS A 104 4.68 -5.11 0.74
CA HIS A 104 5.10 -5.58 2.06
C HIS A 104 6.63 -5.71 2.16
N GLN A 105 7.25 -6.42 1.22
CA GLN A 105 8.71 -6.62 1.21
C GLN A 105 9.49 -5.31 1.20
N VAL A 106 9.10 -4.39 0.31
CA VAL A 106 9.85 -3.13 0.13
C VAL A 106 9.63 -2.18 1.31
N VAL A 107 8.40 -2.07 1.82
CA VAL A 107 8.09 -1.16 2.93
C VAL A 107 8.71 -1.66 4.24
N THR A 108 8.60 -2.97 4.54
CA THR A 108 9.20 -3.53 5.77
C THR A 108 10.73 -3.46 5.73
N ALA A 109 11.35 -3.68 4.58
CA ALA A 109 12.78 -3.51 4.43
C ALA A 109 13.23 -2.05 4.66
N ALA A 110 12.41 -1.07 4.26
CA ALA A 110 12.74 0.35 4.42
C ALA A 110 12.52 0.87 5.85
N LEU A 111 11.52 0.32 6.56
CA LEU A 111 11.16 0.75 7.92
C LEU A 111 11.85 -0.07 9.01
N GLY A 112 12.23 -1.32 8.75
CA GLY A 112 12.78 -2.22 9.77
C GLY A 112 11.82 -2.39 10.95
N ASP A 113 12.31 -2.19 12.17
CA ASP A 113 11.54 -2.34 13.41
C ASP A 113 10.43 -1.28 13.60
N ASP A 114 10.39 -0.23 12.78
CA ASP A 114 9.33 0.78 12.80
C ASP A 114 8.09 0.36 11.95
N ALA A 115 8.10 -0.82 11.31
CA ALA A 115 6.92 -1.44 10.71
C ALA A 115 6.25 -2.39 11.72
N TRP A 116 5.21 -1.91 12.40
CA TRP A 116 4.52 -2.67 13.44
C TRP A 116 3.34 -3.43 12.85
N LEU A 117 3.52 -4.72 12.66
CA LEU A 117 2.50 -5.63 12.17
C LEU A 117 1.70 -6.22 13.34
N SER A 118 0.46 -6.61 13.08
CA SER A 118 -0.50 -7.09 14.08
C SER A 118 -0.74 -6.06 15.21
N ALA A 119 -0.65 -4.77 14.88
CA ALA A 119 -0.83 -3.65 15.80
C ALA A 119 -2.22 -3.03 15.58
N THR A 120 -3.17 -3.40 16.43
CA THR A 120 -4.53 -2.85 16.37
C THR A 120 -4.58 -1.48 17.05
N VAL A 121 -5.04 -0.47 16.33
CA VAL A 121 -5.21 0.90 16.82
C VAL A 121 -6.62 1.10 17.33
N SER A 122 -6.76 1.57 18.57
CA SER A 122 -8.05 1.87 19.22
C SER A 122 -8.46 3.34 19.05
N ASP A 123 -7.50 4.27 19.16
CA ASP A 123 -7.77 5.70 19.04
C ASP A 123 -6.68 6.44 18.26
N VAL A 124 -7.08 7.50 17.55
CA VAL A 124 -6.20 8.34 16.74
C VAL A 124 -6.57 9.80 16.93
N ASN A 125 -5.57 10.61 17.23
CA ASN A 125 -5.67 12.06 17.16
C ASN A 125 -4.46 12.64 16.40
N PRO A 126 -4.38 13.95 16.12
CA PRO A 126 -3.34 14.54 15.28
C PRO A 126 -1.89 14.27 15.75
N HIS A 127 -1.70 14.04 17.04
CA HIS A 127 -0.37 13.92 17.65
C HIS A 127 -0.19 12.68 18.52
N GLN A 128 -1.17 11.76 18.51
CA GLN A 128 -1.12 10.57 19.35
C GLN A 128 -1.91 9.43 18.73
N VAL A 129 -1.40 8.23 18.89
CA VAL A 129 -2.09 6.99 18.55
C VAL A 129 -2.09 6.10 19.77
N THR A 130 -3.26 5.52 20.11
CA THR A 130 -3.42 4.53 21.17
C THR A 130 -3.71 3.17 20.55
N LEU A 131 -2.96 2.16 20.96
CA LEU A 131 -3.17 0.79 20.54
C LEU A 131 -4.21 0.10 21.45
N ALA A 132 -4.79 -0.99 20.95
CA ALA A 132 -5.78 -1.78 21.69
C ALA A 132 -5.22 -2.40 22.98
N ASP A 133 -3.92 -2.59 23.07
CA ASP A 133 -3.21 -3.09 24.25
C ASP A 133 -2.84 -1.98 25.27
N GLY A 134 -3.27 -0.75 25.02
CA GLY A 134 -3.04 0.40 25.89
C GLY A 134 -1.73 1.15 25.64
N ARG A 135 -0.84 0.69 24.77
CA ARG A 135 0.36 1.44 24.40
C ARG A 135 0.00 2.72 23.68
N VAL A 136 0.80 3.75 23.92
CA VAL A 136 0.61 5.10 23.36
C VAL A 136 1.86 5.50 22.58
N ILE A 137 1.65 6.03 21.38
CA ILE A 137 2.70 6.62 20.55
C ILE A 137 2.40 8.09 20.38
N VAL A 138 3.31 8.95 20.83
CA VAL A 138 3.26 10.40 20.61
C VAL A 138 4.01 10.71 19.32
N ALA A 139 3.41 11.51 18.44
CA ALA A 139 3.95 11.82 17.12
C ALA A 139 3.92 13.32 16.81
N GLY A 140 4.85 13.75 15.96
CA GLY A 140 4.79 15.08 15.35
C GLY A 140 3.58 15.24 14.42
N ALA A 141 3.24 14.16 13.69
CA ALA A 141 2.06 14.08 12.83
C ALA A 141 1.54 12.63 12.76
N VAL A 142 0.22 12.49 12.58
CA VAL A 142 -0.45 11.20 12.37
C VAL A 142 -1.23 11.24 11.06
N ILE A 143 -1.05 10.20 10.24
CA ILE A 143 -1.80 10.00 8.99
C ILE A 143 -2.65 8.73 9.15
N ASP A 144 -3.97 8.90 9.16
CA ASP A 144 -4.92 7.79 9.27
C ASP A 144 -5.33 7.30 7.87
N GLY A 145 -4.76 6.18 7.45
CA GLY A 145 -5.03 5.50 6.18
C GLY A 145 -5.73 4.16 6.34
N ARG A 146 -6.51 3.95 7.38
CA ARG A 146 -7.21 2.69 7.68
C ARG A 146 -8.36 2.34 6.73
N GLY A 147 -8.57 3.13 5.68
CA GLY A 147 -9.65 2.92 4.72
C GLY A 147 -11.00 3.50 5.17
N PRO A 148 -12.08 3.21 4.44
CA PRO A 148 -13.39 3.81 4.68
C PRO A 148 -13.94 3.38 6.04
N ARG A 149 -14.40 4.36 6.82
CA ARG A 149 -15.03 4.20 8.13
C ARG A 149 -16.41 4.83 8.11
N LYS A 150 -17.31 4.30 8.94
CA LYS A 150 -18.63 4.94 9.12
C LYS A 150 -18.44 6.40 9.49
N SER A 151 -19.05 7.28 8.73
CA SER A 151 -19.01 8.72 8.91
C SER A 151 -20.43 9.27 8.92
N ARG A 152 -20.66 10.32 9.71
CA ARG A 152 -21.92 11.08 9.65
C ARG A 152 -21.96 12.05 8.48
N SER A 153 -20.80 12.37 7.92
CA SER A 153 -20.62 13.40 6.88
C SER A 153 -20.47 12.83 5.48
N LEU A 154 -20.26 11.50 5.33
CA LEU A 154 -20.01 10.85 4.06
C LEU A 154 -20.90 9.63 3.88
N ALA A 155 -21.56 9.54 2.73
CA ALA A 155 -22.20 8.31 2.29
C ALA A 155 -21.13 7.38 1.71
N LEU A 156 -21.09 6.14 2.17
CA LEU A 156 -20.14 5.12 1.69
C LEU A 156 -20.88 4.12 0.80
N GLY A 157 -20.35 3.90 -0.38
CA GLY A 157 -20.72 2.82 -1.30
C GLY A 157 -19.55 1.91 -1.54
N TYR A 158 -19.82 0.64 -1.80
CA TYR A 158 -18.78 -0.36 -2.09
C TYR A 158 -19.03 -0.95 -3.47
N GLN A 159 -18.00 -0.95 -4.31
CA GLN A 159 -17.98 -1.73 -5.52
C GLN A 159 -17.21 -3.03 -5.22
N LYS A 160 -17.88 -4.17 -5.41
CA LYS A 160 -17.26 -5.48 -5.18
C LYS A 160 -16.90 -6.11 -6.51
N PHE A 161 -15.69 -6.61 -6.60
CA PHE A 161 -15.19 -7.36 -7.74
C PHE A 161 -14.87 -8.78 -7.31
N VAL A 162 -15.07 -9.73 -8.21
CA VAL A 162 -14.59 -11.11 -8.06
C VAL A 162 -13.49 -11.33 -9.08
N GLY A 163 -12.31 -11.69 -8.60
CA GLY A 163 -11.19 -12.09 -9.45
C GLY A 163 -10.98 -13.60 -9.39
N GLN A 164 -10.59 -14.19 -10.50
CA GLN A 164 -10.21 -15.60 -10.57
C GLN A 164 -8.77 -15.72 -11.03
N GLY A 165 -7.92 -16.33 -10.19
CA GLY A 165 -6.56 -16.73 -10.59
C GLY A 165 -6.57 -18.12 -11.20
N VAL A 166 -5.99 -18.27 -12.40
CA VAL A 166 -5.90 -19.53 -13.11
C VAL A 166 -4.44 -19.84 -13.42
N ARG A 167 -4.00 -21.06 -13.12
CA ARG A 167 -2.71 -21.57 -13.56
C ARG A 167 -2.94 -22.53 -14.71
N LEU A 168 -2.35 -22.23 -15.87
CA LEU A 168 -2.45 -23.10 -17.05
C LEU A 168 -1.28 -24.09 -17.08
N THR A 169 -1.53 -25.27 -17.62
CA THR A 169 -0.51 -26.31 -17.84
C THR A 169 0.29 -26.11 -19.12
N VAL A 170 -0.19 -25.22 -19.99
CA VAL A 170 0.46 -24.83 -21.23
C VAL A 170 0.57 -23.32 -21.32
N PRO A 171 1.53 -22.76 -22.08
CA PRO A 171 1.65 -21.33 -22.29
C PRO A 171 0.35 -20.76 -22.87
N HIS A 172 -0.14 -19.65 -22.29
CA HIS A 172 -1.39 -18.98 -22.74
C HIS A 172 -1.23 -18.15 -24.01
N GLY A 173 0.02 -17.90 -24.46
CA GLY A 173 0.29 -17.10 -25.67
C GLY A 173 0.03 -15.60 -25.56
N LEU A 174 -0.49 -15.10 -24.43
CA LEU A 174 -0.74 -13.67 -24.22
C LEU A 174 0.59 -12.96 -23.89
N THR A 175 0.90 -11.92 -24.63
CA THR A 175 2.13 -11.13 -24.45
C THR A 175 1.86 -9.80 -23.72
N ARG A 176 0.59 -9.45 -23.56
CA ARG A 176 0.16 -8.19 -22.92
C ARG A 176 -1.19 -8.36 -22.23
N PRO A 177 -1.54 -7.49 -21.27
CA PRO A 177 -2.85 -7.53 -20.63
C PRO A 177 -3.96 -7.10 -21.59
N ILE A 178 -5.14 -7.67 -21.36
CA ILE A 178 -6.39 -7.25 -21.97
C ILE A 178 -7.21 -6.57 -20.89
N ILE A 179 -7.62 -5.34 -21.15
CA ILE A 179 -8.41 -4.51 -20.23
C ILE A 179 -9.76 -4.26 -20.90
N MET A 180 -10.81 -4.45 -20.15
CA MET A 180 -12.18 -4.17 -20.60
C MET A 180 -12.68 -2.87 -19.96
#